data_ed9618e70a66cd68b5400d351c3fae29
#
_entry.id   ed9618e70a66cd68b5400d351c3fae29
#
_cell.length_a   1.000
_cell.length_b   1.000
_cell.length_c   1.000
_cell.angle_alpha   90.00
_cell.angle_beta   90.00
_cell.angle_gamma   90.00
#
_symmetry.space_group_name_H-M   'P 1'
#
loop_
_entity.id
_entity.type
_entity.pdbx_description
1 polymer ?
#
loop_
_entity_poly.entity_id
_entity_poly.type
_entity_poly.pdbx_seq_one_letter_code
_entity_poly.pdbx_strand_id
1 'polypeptide(L)'
;FDTATHKQQWLDLNNQVFAHHPDQGNWAMADLDNRIKEDWFDPQGFFLATEKGVIEGFVWTKIHQDLVNQDPVGELYVVGTAPAHHGRGIARALSVEAINYFVTKGLKHAMLYVDADNEKGLKLYQSLGFN
;
A
#
# COMPACT_ATOMS: atom_id res chain seq x y z
N PHE A 1 7.22 -6.34 -5.24
CA PHE A 1 7.95 -5.13 -5.73
C PHE A 1 9.42 -5.45 -5.91
N ASP A 2 9.92 -5.19 -7.08
CA ASP A 2 11.32 -5.39 -7.41
C ASP A 2 12.05 -4.03 -7.38
N THR A 3 12.96 -3.86 -6.42
CA THR A 3 13.70 -2.61 -6.26
C THR A 3 14.62 -2.28 -7.44
N ALA A 4 14.97 -3.28 -8.26
CA ALA A 4 15.83 -3.08 -9.43
C ALA A 4 15.06 -2.56 -10.66
N THR A 5 13.78 -2.93 -10.81
CA THR A 5 13.04 -2.69 -12.06
C THR A 5 11.77 -1.86 -11.92
N HIS A 6 11.18 -1.78 -10.71
CA HIS A 6 9.85 -1.17 -10.55
C HIS A 6 9.85 0.26 -9.99
N LYS A 7 11.00 0.78 -9.56
CA LYS A 7 11.03 2.04 -8.81
C LYS A 7 10.44 3.21 -9.57
N GLN A 8 10.91 3.44 -10.79
CA GLN A 8 10.45 4.60 -11.56
C GLN A 8 8.98 4.46 -11.95
N GLN A 9 8.57 3.27 -12.38
CA GLN A 9 7.17 3.06 -12.79
C GLN A 9 6.23 3.23 -11.59
N TRP A 10 6.61 2.69 -10.41
CA TRP A 10 5.79 2.86 -9.22
C TRP A 10 5.72 4.33 -8.80
N LEU A 11 6.86 5.04 -8.83
CA LEU A 11 6.90 6.45 -8.43
C LEU A 11 5.98 7.29 -9.30
N ASP A 12 6.01 7.06 -10.62
CA ASP A 12 5.15 7.79 -11.56
C ASP A 12 3.67 7.50 -11.28
N LEU A 13 3.33 6.25 -11.02
CA LEU A 13 1.95 5.86 -10.69
C LEU A 13 1.50 6.47 -9.37
N ASN A 14 2.35 6.40 -8.33
CA ASN A 14 2.03 6.98 -7.03
C ASN A 14 1.72 8.48 -7.16
N ASN A 15 2.56 9.21 -7.88
CA ASN A 15 2.37 10.64 -8.07
C ASN A 15 1.13 10.97 -8.90
N GLN A 16 0.75 10.09 -9.83
CA GLN A 16 -0.48 10.24 -10.59
C GLN A 16 -1.71 10.00 -9.72
N VAL A 17 -1.70 8.91 -8.95
CA VAL A 17 -2.84 8.53 -8.09
C VAL A 17 -3.09 9.58 -7.01
N PHE A 18 -2.01 10.12 -6.44
CA PHE A 18 -2.09 11.06 -5.33
C PHE A 18 -1.77 12.51 -5.75
N ALA A 19 -2.07 12.87 -7.00
CA ALA A 19 -1.73 14.18 -7.56
C ALA A 19 -2.25 15.36 -6.71
N HIS A 20 -3.36 15.16 -6.01
CA HIS A 20 -3.97 16.20 -5.17
C HIS A 20 -3.77 15.96 -3.67
N HIS A 21 -2.97 14.96 -3.30
CA HIS A 21 -2.69 14.64 -1.91
C HIS A 21 -1.39 15.30 -1.47
N PRO A 22 -1.41 16.22 -0.48
CA PRO A 22 -0.23 17.02 -0.15
C PRO A 22 0.95 16.21 0.36
N ASP A 23 0.70 15.10 1.04
CA ASP A 23 1.76 14.31 1.68
C ASP A 23 2.20 13.11 0.86
N GLN A 24 1.36 12.59 -0.02
CA GLN A 24 1.62 11.34 -0.74
C GLN A 24 1.98 11.55 -2.21
N GLY A 25 1.54 12.64 -2.81
CA GLY A 25 1.91 13.00 -4.18
C GLY A 25 3.24 13.76 -4.22
N ASN A 26 3.75 13.98 -5.42
CA ASN A 26 4.98 14.74 -5.67
C ASN A 26 6.23 14.18 -4.99
N TRP A 27 6.30 12.86 -4.85
CA TRP A 27 7.52 12.22 -4.35
C TRP A 27 8.60 12.29 -5.40
N ALA A 28 9.84 12.57 -4.96
CA ALA A 28 11.03 12.38 -5.76
C ALA A 28 11.59 10.97 -5.53
N MET A 29 12.50 10.53 -6.40
CA MET A 29 13.14 9.23 -6.24
C MET A 29 13.86 9.12 -4.89
N ALA A 30 14.42 10.21 -4.38
CA ALA A 30 15.07 10.22 -3.07
C ALA A 30 14.10 9.86 -1.94
N ASP A 31 12.83 10.28 -2.03
CA ASP A 31 11.83 9.93 -1.03
C ASP A 31 11.56 8.43 -1.00
N LEU A 32 11.44 7.81 -2.18
CA LEU A 32 11.27 6.37 -2.29
C LEU A 32 12.51 5.63 -1.77
N ASP A 33 13.70 6.05 -2.18
CA ASP A 33 14.94 5.43 -1.76
C ASP A 33 15.12 5.48 -0.24
N ASN A 34 14.75 6.59 0.40
CA ASN A 34 14.83 6.73 1.84
C ASN A 34 13.93 5.71 2.56
N ARG A 35 12.74 5.46 2.03
CA ARG A 35 11.82 4.50 2.64
C ARG A 35 12.26 3.07 2.41
N ILE A 36 12.83 2.77 1.25
CA ILE A 36 13.37 1.42 0.95
C ILE A 36 14.51 1.06 1.90
N LYS A 37 15.25 2.05 2.41
CA LYS A 37 16.35 1.83 3.36
C LYS A 37 15.91 1.65 4.80
N GLU A 38 14.62 1.90 5.10
CA GLU A 38 14.11 1.75 6.46
C GLU A 38 14.09 0.27 6.87
N ASP A 39 14.28 0.01 8.16
CA ASP A 39 14.33 -1.34 8.70
C ASP A 39 13.03 -2.11 8.50
N TRP A 40 11.90 -1.41 8.43
CA TRP A 40 10.60 -2.04 8.24
C TRP A 40 10.31 -2.43 6.78
N PHE A 41 11.11 -1.99 5.83
CA PHE A 41 10.86 -2.28 4.41
C PHE A 41 11.06 -3.76 4.11
N ASP A 42 10.05 -4.37 3.51
CA ASP A 42 10.08 -5.74 3.02
C ASP A 42 9.47 -5.75 1.62
N PRO A 43 10.26 -6.05 0.58
CA PRO A 43 9.73 -6.10 -0.79
C PRO A 43 8.64 -7.16 -0.97
N GLN A 44 8.62 -8.21 -0.13
CA GLN A 44 7.56 -9.22 -0.15
C GLN A 44 6.24 -8.69 0.40
N GLY A 45 6.27 -7.61 1.17
CA GLY A 45 5.09 -6.93 1.67
C GLY A 45 4.67 -5.73 0.82
N PHE A 46 5.19 -5.62 -0.39
CA PHE A 46 4.86 -4.56 -1.34
C PHE A 46 4.33 -5.22 -2.62
N PHE A 47 3.01 -5.26 -2.73
CA PHE A 47 2.33 -6.00 -3.80
C PHE A 47 1.95 -5.09 -4.96
N LEU A 48 2.12 -5.61 -6.17
CA LEU A 48 1.76 -4.92 -7.40
C LEU A 48 0.75 -5.75 -8.16
N ALA A 49 -0.27 -5.10 -8.71
CA ALA A 49 -1.12 -5.69 -9.73
C ALA A 49 -0.58 -5.23 -11.08
N THR A 50 -0.15 -6.15 -11.92
CA THR A 50 0.46 -5.82 -13.21
C THR A 50 -0.27 -6.54 -14.34
N GLU A 51 -0.31 -5.89 -15.50
CA GLU A 51 -0.77 -6.51 -16.73
C GLU A 51 0.18 -6.10 -17.85
N LYS A 52 0.73 -7.10 -18.55
CA LYS A 52 1.69 -6.87 -19.66
C LYS A 52 2.85 -5.95 -19.25
N GLY A 53 3.34 -6.13 -18.03
CA GLY A 53 4.47 -5.36 -17.51
C GLY A 53 4.11 -3.96 -17.00
N VAL A 54 2.84 -3.58 -17.03
CA VAL A 54 2.37 -2.27 -16.55
C VAL A 54 1.74 -2.42 -15.17
N ILE A 55 2.14 -1.56 -14.22
CA ILE A 55 1.56 -1.56 -12.88
C ILE A 55 0.19 -0.89 -12.93
N GLU A 56 -0.86 -1.65 -12.58
CA GLU A 56 -2.24 -1.14 -12.54
C GLU A 56 -2.66 -0.70 -11.15
N GLY A 57 -2.02 -1.23 -10.13
CA GLY A 57 -2.31 -0.89 -8.75
C GLY A 57 -1.26 -1.46 -7.82
N PHE A 58 -1.28 -1.03 -6.58
CA PHE A 58 -0.30 -1.47 -5.59
C PHE A 58 -0.86 -1.38 -4.17
N VAL A 59 -0.30 -2.20 -3.29
CA VAL A 59 -0.42 -2.02 -1.84
C VAL A 59 0.96 -2.18 -1.23
N TRP A 60 1.38 -1.19 -0.46
CA TRP A 60 2.65 -1.18 0.26
C TRP A 60 2.34 -1.34 1.73
N THR A 61 2.86 -2.39 2.35
CA THR A 61 2.61 -2.67 3.76
C THR A 61 3.78 -2.21 4.62
N LYS A 62 3.47 -1.93 5.89
CA LYS A 62 4.46 -1.59 6.90
C LYS A 62 4.10 -2.34 8.19
N ILE A 63 5.04 -3.05 8.77
CA ILE A 63 4.82 -3.76 10.03
C ILE A 63 5.46 -2.94 11.15
N HIS A 64 4.65 -2.55 12.13
CA HIS A 64 5.09 -1.82 13.32
C HIS A 64 5.43 -2.83 14.41
N GLN A 65 6.71 -3.01 14.70
CA GLN A 65 7.19 -3.95 15.70
C GLN A 65 7.64 -3.29 17.00
N ASP A 66 7.82 -1.96 16.99
CA ASP A 66 8.44 -1.22 18.08
C ASP A 66 7.43 -0.72 19.12
N LEU A 67 6.22 -1.25 19.12
CA LEU A 67 5.15 -0.81 20.01
C LEU A 67 5.40 -1.37 21.40
N VAL A 68 5.64 -0.50 22.39
CA VAL A 68 5.91 -0.90 23.76
C VAL A 68 4.65 -1.53 24.37
N ASN A 69 4.80 -2.76 24.89
CA ASN A 69 3.72 -3.51 25.53
C ASN A 69 2.49 -3.75 24.64
N GLN A 70 2.69 -3.79 23.32
CA GLN A 70 1.63 -4.07 22.36
C GLN A 70 2.10 -5.11 21.34
N ASP A 71 1.15 -5.86 20.79
CA ASP A 71 1.44 -6.77 19.68
C ASP A 71 1.83 -5.98 18.44
N PRO A 72 2.70 -6.55 17.57
CA PRO A 72 2.99 -5.94 16.28
C PRO A 72 1.72 -5.73 15.46
N VAL A 73 1.70 -4.63 14.69
CA VAL A 73 0.54 -4.25 13.86
C VAL A 73 0.99 -4.13 12.41
N GLY A 74 0.22 -4.73 11.51
CA GLY A 74 0.40 -4.55 10.07
C GLY A 74 -0.40 -3.35 9.58
N GLU A 75 0.24 -2.47 8.82
CA GLU A 75 -0.41 -1.30 8.24
C GLU A 75 -0.47 -1.42 6.72
N LEU A 76 -1.64 -1.14 6.13
CA LEU A 76 -1.74 -0.85 4.71
C LEU A 76 -1.25 0.59 4.53
N TYR A 77 0.05 0.72 4.24
CA TYR A 77 0.76 1.99 4.30
C TYR A 77 0.38 2.92 3.14
N VAL A 78 0.43 2.39 1.91
CA VAL A 78 0.00 3.12 0.72
C VAL A 78 -0.76 2.15 -0.17
N VAL A 79 -1.96 2.55 -0.61
CA VAL A 79 -2.78 1.76 -1.54
C VAL A 79 -3.21 2.68 -2.68
N GLY A 80 -2.99 2.25 -3.90
CA GLY A 80 -3.38 3.04 -5.07
C GLY A 80 -3.74 2.17 -6.26
N THR A 81 -4.64 2.68 -7.09
CA THR A 81 -5.05 2.06 -8.34
C THR A 81 -5.01 3.11 -9.44
N ALA A 82 -4.45 2.75 -10.60
CA ALA A 82 -4.43 3.65 -11.76
C ALA A 82 -5.85 4.08 -12.10
N PRO A 83 -6.09 5.37 -12.43
CA PRO A 83 -7.46 5.86 -12.68
C PRO A 83 -8.22 5.08 -13.75
N ALA A 84 -7.53 4.59 -14.78
CA ALA A 84 -8.14 3.81 -15.86
C ALA A 84 -8.67 2.45 -15.38
N HIS A 85 -8.28 1.99 -14.21
CA HIS A 85 -8.61 0.66 -13.68
C HIS A 85 -9.49 0.72 -12.42
N HIS A 86 -10.01 1.90 -12.07
CA HIS A 86 -10.94 2.03 -10.96
C HIS A 86 -12.20 1.19 -11.19
N GLY A 87 -12.73 0.61 -10.12
CA GLY A 87 -13.98 -0.18 -10.18
C GLY A 87 -13.79 -1.62 -10.63
N ARG A 88 -12.55 -2.08 -10.88
CA ARG A 88 -12.27 -3.46 -11.31
C ARG A 88 -11.92 -4.41 -10.17
N GLY A 89 -12.04 -3.96 -8.93
CA GLY A 89 -11.73 -4.79 -7.77
C GLY A 89 -10.24 -4.96 -7.47
N ILE A 90 -9.37 -4.18 -8.10
CA ILE A 90 -7.91 -4.30 -7.93
C ILE A 90 -7.50 -3.94 -6.51
N ALA A 91 -8.02 -2.83 -5.98
CA ALA A 91 -7.69 -2.40 -4.61
C ALA A 91 -8.14 -3.44 -3.58
N ARG A 92 -9.31 -4.04 -3.79
CA ARG A 92 -9.80 -5.10 -2.90
C ARG A 92 -8.89 -6.33 -2.95
N ALA A 93 -8.54 -6.79 -4.13
CA ALA A 93 -7.67 -7.96 -4.31
C ALA A 93 -6.31 -7.73 -3.68
N LEU A 94 -5.72 -6.55 -3.87
CA LEU A 94 -4.44 -6.20 -3.28
C LEU A 94 -4.53 -6.12 -1.75
N SER A 95 -5.61 -5.57 -1.22
CA SER A 95 -5.81 -5.48 0.23
C SER A 95 -5.95 -6.86 0.87
N VAL A 96 -6.63 -7.78 0.19
CA VAL A 96 -6.73 -9.18 0.65
C VAL A 96 -5.35 -9.84 0.68
N GLU A 97 -4.53 -9.62 -0.36
CA GLU A 97 -3.16 -10.13 -0.37
C GLU A 97 -2.33 -9.59 0.78
N ALA A 98 -2.47 -8.30 1.08
CA ALA A 98 -1.77 -7.68 2.21
C ALA A 98 -2.21 -8.28 3.54
N ILE A 99 -3.51 -8.49 3.73
CA ILE A 99 -4.04 -9.11 4.95
C ILE A 99 -3.51 -10.54 5.08
N ASN A 100 -3.50 -11.31 4.00
CA ASN A 100 -2.94 -12.66 4.02
C ASN A 100 -1.45 -12.66 4.36
N TYR A 101 -0.70 -11.68 3.86
CA TYR A 101 0.70 -11.50 4.22
C TYR A 101 0.85 -11.29 5.73
N PHE A 102 0.01 -10.44 6.33
CA PHE A 102 0.03 -10.23 7.78
C PHE A 102 -0.27 -11.52 8.55
N VAL A 103 -1.24 -12.29 8.07
CA VAL A 103 -1.58 -13.59 8.69
C VAL A 103 -0.38 -14.53 8.65
N THR A 104 0.32 -14.63 7.51
CA THR A 104 1.50 -15.49 7.39
C THR A 104 2.64 -15.04 8.30
N LYS A 105 2.70 -13.75 8.65
CA LYS A 105 3.66 -13.21 9.61
C LYS A 105 3.23 -13.37 11.06
N GLY A 106 2.07 -13.97 11.31
CA GLY A 106 1.56 -14.18 12.65
C GLY A 106 1.00 -12.94 13.32
N LEU A 107 0.67 -11.90 12.56
CA LEU A 107 0.13 -10.66 13.12
C LEU A 107 -1.35 -10.82 13.47
N LYS A 108 -1.76 -10.24 14.60
CA LYS A 108 -3.14 -10.30 15.10
C LYS A 108 -3.93 -9.04 14.77
N HIS A 109 -3.25 -7.97 14.37
CA HIS A 109 -3.88 -6.65 14.18
C HIS A 109 -3.42 -6.05 12.86
N ALA A 110 -4.35 -5.38 12.18
CA ALA A 110 -4.06 -4.61 10.99
C ALA A 110 -4.72 -3.24 11.10
N MET A 111 -4.10 -2.22 10.50
CA MET A 111 -4.61 -0.87 10.50
C MET A 111 -4.38 -0.20 9.15
N LEU A 112 -5.08 0.91 8.94
CA LEU A 112 -4.84 1.80 7.81
C LEU A 112 -5.35 3.20 8.15
N TYR A 113 -4.84 4.17 7.42
CA TYR A 113 -5.36 5.54 7.44
C TYR A 113 -6.10 5.80 6.13
N VAL A 114 -7.28 6.39 6.21
CA VAL A 114 -8.08 6.75 5.04
C VAL A 114 -8.77 8.08 5.33
N ASP A 115 -8.81 8.97 4.34
CA ASP A 115 -9.48 10.26 4.50
C ASP A 115 -10.99 10.05 4.69
N ALA A 116 -11.57 10.84 5.60
CA ALA A 116 -12.99 10.72 5.93
C ALA A 116 -13.92 10.99 4.74
N ASP A 117 -13.47 11.78 3.78
CA ASP A 117 -14.21 12.09 2.56
C ASP A 117 -13.98 11.09 1.43
N ASN A 118 -13.14 10.08 1.64
CA ASN A 118 -12.93 9.00 0.67
C ASN A 118 -13.97 7.90 0.88
N GLU A 119 -15.17 8.11 0.35
CA GLU A 119 -16.30 7.18 0.55
C GLU A 119 -16.03 5.79 -0.02
N LYS A 120 -15.39 5.71 -1.19
CA LYS A 120 -15.08 4.42 -1.82
C LYS A 120 -14.09 3.62 -0.98
N GLY A 121 -13.06 4.29 -0.46
CA GLY A 121 -12.08 3.65 0.42
C GLY A 121 -12.72 3.18 1.71
N LEU A 122 -13.53 4.01 2.35
CA LEU A 122 -14.23 3.63 3.58
C LEU A 122 -15.09 2.39 3.38
N LYS A 123 -15.88 2.34 2.30
CA LYS A 123 -16.72 1.17 2.00
C LYS A 123 -15.89 -0.08 1.76
N LEU A 124 -14.81 0.05 1.01
CA LEU A 124 -13.91 -1.06 0.73
C LEU A 124 -13.35 -1.65 2.02
N TYR A 125 -12.76 -0.81 2.87
CA TYR A 125 -12.09 -1.28 4.07
C TYR A 125 -13.06 -1.80 5.13
N GLN A 126 -14.25 -1.19 5.24
CA GLN A 126 -15.30 -1.71 6.12
C GLN A 126 -15.77 -3.09 5.64
N SER A 127 -15.87 -3.31 4.32
CA SER A 127 -16.25 -4.61 3.78
C SER A 127 -15.20 -5.69 4.06
N LEU A 128 -13.95 -5.31 4.34
CA LEU A 128 -12.86 -6.22 4.68
C LEU A 128 -12.72 -6.42 6.20
N GLY A 129 -13.57 -5.79 7.00
CA GLY A 129 -13.58 -5.95 8.44
C GLY A 129 -12.90 -4.85 9.25
N PHE A 130 -12.41 -3.79 8.61
CA PHE A 130 -11.86 -2.64 9.32
C PHE A 130 -13.00 -1.80 9.93
N ASN A 131 -12.78 -1.28 11.11
CA ASN A 131 -13.73 -0.45 11.83
C ASN A 131 -13.41 1.02 11.73
#